data_295dc055f9f3dc8b7d77b11b5a3a631e
#
_entry.id   295dc055f9f3dc8b7d77b11b5a3a631e
#
_cell.length_a   1.000
_cell.length_b   1.000
_cell.length_c   1.000
_cell.angle_alpha   90.00
_cell.angle_beta   90.00
_cell.angle_gamma   90.00
#
_symmetry.space_group_name_H-M   'P 1'
#
loop_
_entity.id
_entity.type
_entity.pdbx_description
1 polymer ?
#
loop_
_entity_poly.entity_id
_entity_poly.type
_entity_poly.pdbx_seq_one_letter_code
_entity_poly.pdbx_strand_id
1 'polypeptide(L)'
;MKLFWIFPIAAVLWGCATAEMGRQIIPEDVVWLQKGVTVRSEVVKRLGKPFSEAPDWSAMKFQSTSTTTTNKEGEKQQSVTTTTVEPINKVTKALYLHTKSEGGVFVGFKTTQEQFWVHYDERGVVQDFGFEAGVGMNIR
;
A
#
# COMPACT_ATOMS: atom_id res chain seq x y z
N MET A 1 50.90 -17.69 33.70
CA MET A 1 50.63 -17.87 32.27
C MET A 1 49.21 -18.42 32.06
N LYS A 2 48.16 -17.63 32.15
CA LYS A 2 46.76 -18.02 31.81
C LYS A 2 45.89 -16.79 31.47
N LEU A 3 46.41 -15.83 30.68
CA LEU A 3 45.67 -14.59 30.38
C LEU A 3 45.45 -14.36 28.88
N PHE A 4 45.57 -15.39 28.04
CA PHE A 4 45.54 -15.26 26.57
C PHE A 4 44.21 -15.74 25.90
N TRP A 5 43.21 -16.13 26.67
CA TRP A 5 42.00 -16.76 26.13
C TRP A 5 40.73 -15.87 26.16
N ILE A 6 40.83 -14.61 26.60
CA ILE A 6 39.67 -13.72 26.75
C ILE A 6 39.48 -12.78 25.51
N PHE A 7 40.48 -12.69 24.61
CA PHE A 7 40.45 -11.73 23.48
C PHE A 7 39.62 -12.11 22.25
N PRO A 8 39.25 -13.37 21.94
CA PRO A 8 38.44 -13.63 20.73
C PRO A 8 36.95 -13.38 20.84
N ILE A 9 36.38 -13.17 22.05
CA ILE A 9 34.92 -13.01 22.22
C ILE A 9 34.46 -11.55 21.95
N ALA A 10 35.34 -10.56 22.07
CA ALA A 10 34.98 -9.15 21.87
C ALA A 10 34.85 -8.73 20.40
N ALA A 11 35.37 -9.50 19.46
CA ALA A 11 35.38 -9.16 18.03
C ALA A 11 34.08 -9.50 17.29
N VAL A 12 33.14 -10.25 17.90
CA VAL A 12 31.94 -10.75 17.25
C VAL A 12 30.75 -9.76 17.35
N LEU A 13 30.86 -8.70 18.15
CA LEU A 13 29.74 -7.77 18.43
C LEU A 13 29.69 -6.51 17.54
N TRP A 14 30.55 -6.38 16.54
CA TRP A 14 30.51 -5.25 15.61
C TRP A 14 29.78 -5.61 14.31
N GLY A 15 28.64 -6.24 14.40
CA GLY A 15 27.80 -6.50 13.26
C GLY A 15 26.92 -5.30 12.94
N CYS A 16 27.12 -4.67 11.76
CA CYS A 16 26.07 -3.82 11.18
C CYS A 16 24.86 -4.72 10.89
N ALA A 17 23.73 -4.45 11.54
CA ALA A 17 22.48 -5.14 11.23
C ALA A 17 21.79 -4.46 10.06
N THR A 18 21.61 -5.20 8.97
CA THR A 18 20.75 -4.80 7.85
C THR A 18 19.51 -5.67 7.89
N ALA A 19 18.34 -5.06 7.98
CA ALA A 19 17.05 -5.75 7.88
C ALA A 19 16.32 -5.25 6.64
N GLU A 20 15.84 -6.18 5.83
CA GLU A 20 15.13 -5.90 4.59
C GLU A 20 13.80 -6.66 4.58
N MET A 21 12.71 -5.99 4.22
CA MET A 21 11.37 -6.57 4.16
C MET A 21 10.69 -6.16 2.87
N GLY A 22 10.08 -7.14 2.19
CA GLY A 22 9.42 -6.96 0.92
C GLY A 22 10.38 -7.07 -0.27
N ARG A 23 9.82 -6.92 -1.49
CA ARG A 23 10.59 -6.90 -2.73
C ARG A 23 10.69 -5.47 -3.22
N GLN A 24 11.88 -5.01 -3.49
CA GLN A 24 12.09 -3.75 -4.20
C GLN A 24 11.56 -3.90 -5.64
N ILE A 25 10.66 -3.00 -6.03
CA ILE A 25 10.15 -2.89 -7.39
C ILE A 25 10.71 -1.59 -7.96
N ILE A 26 11.47 -1.71 -9.04
CA ILE A 26 12.07 -0.58 -9.74
C ILE A 26 11.29 -0.27 -11.03
N PRO A 27 11.41 0.93 -11.62
CA PRO A 27 10.68 1.29 -12.83
C PRO A 27 10.88 0.31 -14.00
N GLU A 28 12.06 -0.31 -14.09
CA GLU A 28 12.38 -1.31 -15.10
C GLU A 28 11.57 -2.59 -14.97
N ASP A 29 11.19 -2.96 -13.74
CA ASP A 29 10.36 -4.15 -13.45
C ASP A 29 8.92 -4.01 -13.95
N VAL A 30 8.46 -2.79 -14.24
CA VAL A 30 7.06 -2.48 -14.56
C VAL A 30 6.85 -1.88 -15.95
N VAL A 31 7.88 -1.84 -16.81
CA VAL A 31 7.76 -1.31 -18.19
C VAL A 31 6.71 -2.02 -19.05
N TRP A 32 6.37 -3.25 -18.71
CA TRP A 32 5.35 -4.05 -19.39
C TRP A 32 3.93 -3.71 -18.93
N LEU A 33 3.78 -2.94 -17.85
CA LEU A 33 2.49 -2.62 -17.25
C LEU A 33 1.75 -1.58 -18.08
N GLN A 34 0.56 -1.91 -18.59
CA GLN A 34 -0.23 -1.06 -19.46
C GLN A 34 -1.60 -0.77 -18.84
N LYS A 35 -1.94 0.51 -18.72
CA LYS A 35 -3.26 0.96 -18.28
C LYS A 35 -4.34 0.53 -19.27
N GLY A 36 -5.46 0.04 -18.75
CA GLY A 36 -6.59 -0.45 -19.52
C GLY A 36 -6.39 -1.82 -20.19
N VAL A 37 -5.21 -2.44 -20.08
CA VAL A 37 -4.86 -3.71 -20.75
C VAL A 37 -4.44 -4.78 -19.76
N THR A 38 -3.45 -4.47 -18.92
CA THR A 38 -2.88 -5.47 -17.99
C THR A 38 -3.88 -5.84 -16.90
N VAL A 39 -4.01 -7.15 -16.66
CA VAL A 39 -4.93 -7.66 -15.64
C VAL A 39 -4.20 -7.98 -14.32
N ARG A 40 -4.92 -7.90 -13.21
CA ARG A 40 -4.42 -8.15 -11.85
C ARG A 40 -3.68 -9.48 -11.71
N SER A 41 -4.18 -10.55 -12.34
CA SER A 41 -3.55 -11.88 -12.28
C SER A 41 -2.14 -11.88 -12.88
N GLU A 42 -1.92 -11.11 -13.95
CA GLU A 42 -0.60 -10.96 -14.56
C GLU A 42 0.34 -10.15 -13.66
N VAL A 43 -0.16 -9.08 -13.04
CA VAL A 43 0.62 -8.28 -12.09
C VAL A 43 1.08 -9.16 -10.91
N VAL A 44 0.16 -9.90 -10.30
CA VAL A 44 0.49 -10.82 -9.20
C VAL A 44 1.43 -11.93 -9.63
N LYS A 45 1.31 -12.44 -10.85
CA LYS A 45 2.22 -13.47 -11.39
C LYS A 45 3.65 -12.96 -11.54
N ARG A 46 3.84 -11.71 -11.95
CA ARG A 46 5.18 -11.12 -12.20
C ARG A 46 5.79 -10.47 -10.97
N LEU A 47 5.01 -9.70 -10.24
CA LEU A 47 5.50 -8.93 -9.09
C LEU A 47 5.33 -9.68 -7.75
N GLY A 48 4.52 -10.75 -7.72
CA GLY A 48 4.16 -11.45 -6.49
C GLY A 48 2.89 -10.87 -5.86
N LYS A 49 2.56 -11.35 -4.67
CA LYS A 49 1.41 -10.85 -3.91
C LYS A 49 1.70 -9.46 -3.37
N PRO A 50 0.76 -8.51 -3.44
CA PRO A 50 0.93 -7.20 -2.82
C PRO A 50 0.96 -7.32 -1.29
N PHE A 51 1.60 -6.36 -0.64
CA PHE A 51 1.62 -6.23 0.81
C PHE A 51 0.21 -6.00 1.38
N SER A 52 -0.56 -5.14 0.73
CA SER A 52 -1.97 -4.93 1.05
C SER A 52 -2.79 -4.68 -0.19
N GLU A 53 -4.08 -4.97 -0.08
CA GLU A 53 -5.05 -4.72 -1.13
C GLU A 53 -6.37 -4.29 -0.49
N ALA A 54 -6.86 -3.11 -0.87
CA ALA A 54 -8.06 -2.52 -0.28
C ALA A 54 -8.80 -1.64 -1.31
N PRO A 55 -10.11 -1.42 -1.15
CA PRO A 55 -10.82 -0.42 -1.91
C PRO A 55 -10.20 0.97 -1.73
N ASP A 56 -10.00 1.69 -2.82
CA ASP A 56 -9.52 3.07 -2.78
C ASP A 56 -10.69 4.05 -2.91
N TRP A 57 -11.21 4.48 -1.79
CA TRP A 57 -12.33 5.43 -1.72
C TRP A 57 -12.00 6.79 -2.33
N SER A 58 -10.72 7.20 -2.33
CA SER A 58 -10.28 8.49 -2.88
C SER A 58 -10.31 8.52 -4.41
N ALA A 59 -10.13 7.35 -5.04
CA ALA A 59 -10.18 7.19 -6.49
C ALA A 59 -11.59 6.84 -7.02
N MET A 60 -12.55 6.57 -6.11
CA MET A 60 -13.93 6.25 -6.48
C MET A 60 -14.74 7.51 -6.73
N LYS A 61 -15.62 7.44 -7.74
CA LYS A 61 -16.65 8.43 -7.98
C LYS A 61 -17.95 7.92 -7.38
N PHE A 62 -18.71 8.81 -6.75
CA PHE A 62 -19.96 8.47 -6.09
C PHE A 62 -21.13 9.20 -6.74
N GLN A 63 -22.25 8.50 -6.84
CA GLN A 63 -23.52 9.08 -7.24
C GLN A 63 -24.47 9.04 -6.04
N SER A 64 -25.13 10.15 -5.77
CA SER A 64 -26.17 10.20 -4.76
C SER A 64 -27.53 10.20 -5.46
N THR A 65 -28.42 9.29 -5.06
CA THR A 65 -29.81 9.23 -5.50
C THR A 65 -30.69 9.51 -4.30
N SER A 66 -31.50 10.58 -4.39
CA SER A 66 -32.46 10.93 -3.34
C SER A 66 -33.85 10.51 -3.78
N THR A 67 -34.49 9.65 -3.00
CA THR A 67 -35.86 9.24 -3.19
C THR A 67 -36.74 9.86 -2.08
N THR A 68 -37.68 10.69 -2.45
CA THR A 68 -38.64 11.26 -1.50
C THR A 68 -39.95 10.50 -1.60
N THR A 69 -40.34 9.85 -0.52
CA THR A 69 -41.63 9.18 -0.41
C THR A 69 -42.55 10.03 0.45
N THR A 70 -43.67 10.43 -0.10
CA THR A 70 -44.68 11.21 0.62
C THR A 70 -45.84 10.28 0.98
N ASN A 71 -46.02 10.04 2.26
CA ASN A 71 -47.17 9.31 2.77
C ASN A 71 -48.22 10.30 3.25
N LYS A 72 -49.49 10.12 2.78
CA LYS A 72 -50.63 10.85 3.29
C LYS A 72 -51.37 9.93 4.26
N GLU A 73 -51.19 10.20 5.53
CA GLU A 73 -51.96 9.52 6.57
C GLU A 73 -52.68 10.60 7.41
N GLY A 74 -53.98 10.78 7.13
CA GLY A 74 -54.76 11.83 7.72
C GLY A 74 -54.38 13.25 7.21
N GLU A 75 -54.51 14.26 8.07
CA GLU A 75 -54.20 15.67 7.74
C GLU A 75 -52.70 16.02 7.81
N LYS A 76 -51.85 15.09 8.17
CA LYS A 76 -50.40 15.32 8.26
C LYS A 76 -49.66 14.67 7.11
N GLN A 77 -49.08 15.52 6.28
CA GLN A 77 -48.19 15.12 5.18
C GLN A 77 -46.78 14.94 5.73
N GLN A 78 -46.25 13.70 5.77
CA GLN A 78 -44.89 13.40 6.15
C GLN A 78 -44.12 12.96 4.92
N SER A 79 -43.07 13.70 4.57
CA SER A 79 -42.11 13.32 3.53
C SER A 79 -40.84 12.78 4.14
N VAL A 80 -40.46 11.59 3.74
CA VAL A 80 -39.17 10.98 4.12
C VAL A 80 -38.27 10.97 2.89
N THR A 81 -37.16 11.66 2.97
CA THR A 81 -36.14 11.65 1.91
C THR A 81 -35.04 10.70 2.30
N THR A 82 -34.84 9.64 1.55
CA THR A 82 -33.75 8.70 1.70
C THR A 82 -32.72 8.99 0.62
N THR A 83 -31.50 9.33 1.02
CA THR A 83 -30.38 9.53 0.10
C THR A 83 -29.49 8.30 0.14
N THR A 84 -29.34 7.63 -0.98
CA THR A 84 -28.43 6.50 -1.17
C THR A 84 -27.21 7.00 -1.95
N VAL A 85 -26.02 6.75 -1.41
CA VAL A 85 -24.74 7.07 -2.06
C VAL A 85 -24.08 5.77 -2.48
N GLU A 86 -23.88 5.59 -3.77
CA GLU A 86 -23.26 4.41 -4.34
C GLU A 86 -22.04 4.78 -5.18
N PRO A 87 -20.95 3.96 -5.15
CA PRO A 87 -19.82 4.18 -6.03
C PRO A 87 -20.19 3.84 -7.47
N ILE A 88 -19.94 4.77 -8.40
CA ILE A 88 -20.10 4.56 -9.85
C ILE A 88 -19.00 3.66 -10.40
N ASN A 89 -17.78 3.77 -9.82
CA ASN A 89 -16.64 2.94 -10.16
C ASN A 89 -16.03 2.37 -8.88
N LYS A 90 -15.80 1.08 -8.87
CA LYS A 90 -15.07 0.43 -7.77
C LYS A 90 -13.61 0.33 -8.14
N VAL A 91 -12.75 0.98 -7.36
CA VAL A 91 -11.31 0.97 -7.53
C VAL A 91 -10.68 0.22 -6.37
N THR A 92 -9.81 -0.72 -6.68
CA THR A 92 -9.01 -1.44 -5.68
C THR A 92 -7.55 -1.01 -5.81
N LYS A 93 -6.95 -0.57 -4.71
CA LYS A 93 -5.53 -0.25 -4.63
C LYS A 93 -4.77 -1.44 -4.08
N ALA A 94 -3.81 -1.94 -4.85
CA ALA A 94 -2.80 -2.89 -4.39
C ALA A 94 -1.52 -2.13 -4.07
N LEU A 95 -0.95 -2.38 -2.89
CA LEU A 95 0.27 -1.74 -2.42
C LEU A 95 1.38 -2.76 -2.29
N TYR A 96 2.50 -2.49 -2.92
CA TYR A 96 3.76 -3.20 -2.77
C TYR A 96 4.70 -2.34 -1.95
N LEU A 97 5.24 -2.91 -0.87
CA LEU A 97 6.08 -2.21 0.08
C LEU A 97 7.44 -2.87 0.13
N HIS A 98 8.49 -2.05 0.05
CA HIS A 98 9.86 -2.42 0.32
C HIS A 98 10.40 -1.54 1.43
N THR A 99 10.94 -2.15 2.47
CA THR A 99 11.54 -1.44 3.60
C THR A 99 12.94 -1.97 3.84
N LYS A 100 13.91 -1.07 3.87
CA LYS A 100 15.30 -1.37 4.19
C LYS A 100 15.73 -0.57 5.41
N SER A 101 16.22 -1.25 6.43
CA SER A 101 16.77 -0.64 7.64
C SER A 101 18.25 -0.96 7.73
N GLU A 102 19.08 0.06 7.82
CA GLU A 102 20.52 -0.05 7.96
C GLU A 102 20.96 0.70 9.21
N GLY A 103 21.83 0.09 10.01
CA GLY A 103 22.33 0.80 11.18
C GLY A 103 23.07 -0.09 12.15
N GLY A 104 23.48 0.49 13.25
CA GLY A 104 24.19 -0.16 14.34
C GLY A 104 24.04 0.61 15.64
N VAL A 105 24.38 -0.03 16.73
CA VAL A 105 24.17 0.49 18.11
C VAL A 105 24.80 1.87 18.34
N PHE A 106 25.86 2.20 17.59
CA PHE A 106 26.61 3.47 17.77
C PHE A 106 26.33 4.52 16.70
N VAL A 107 25.73 4.15 15.56
CA VAL A 107 25.51 5.06 14.41
C VAL A 107 24.06 5.39 14.16
N GLY A 108 23.14 4.81 14.96
CA GLY A 108 21.72 4.95 14.75
C GLY A 108 21.20 4.07 13.61
N PHE A 109 19.89 4.12 13.37
CA PHE A 109 19.22 3.37 12.31
C PHE A 109 18.65 4.34 11.28
N LYS A 110 18.91 4.04 10.01
CA LYS A 110 18.28 4.69 8.87
C LYS A 110 17.32 3.70 8.21
N THR A 111 16.05 4.04 8.15
CA THR A 111 15.05 3.24 7.46
C THR A 111 14.63 3.94 6.18
N THR A 112 14.71 3.25 5.06
CA THR A 112 14.22 3.70 3.76
C THR A 112 13.01 2.85 3.41
N GLN A 113 11.92 3.50 3.00
CA GLN A 113 10.70 2.83 2.59
C GLN A 113 10.36 3.27 1.17
N GLU A 114 10.11 2.32 0.30
CA GLU A 114 9.68 2.53 -1.08
C GLU A 114 8.34 1.85 -1.28
N GLN A 115 7.45 2.52 -1.99
CA GLN A 115 6.11 2.02 -2.24
C GLN A 115 5.83 2.07 -3.73
N PHE A 116 5.27 0.96 -4.24
CA PHE A 116 4.71 0.88 -5.58
C PHE A 116 3.23 0.53 -5.42
N TRP A 117 2.35 1.28 -6.07
CA TRP A 117 0.92 1.05 -6.00
C TRP A 117 0.31 0.84 -7.39
N VAL A 118 -0.76 0.03 -7.43
CA VAL A 118 -1.53 -0.25 -8.65
C VAL A 118 -3.01 -0.11 -8.33
N HIS A 119 -3.74 0.66 -9.12
CA HIS A 119 -5.19 0.74 -9.08
C HIS A 119 -5.80 -0.18 -10.12
N TYR A 120 -6.78 -0.96 -9.70
CA TYR A 120 -7.57 -1.83 -10.56
C TYR A 120 -9.03 -1.39 -10.60
N ASP A 121 -9.68 -1.54 -11.75
CA ASP A 121 -11.13 -1.43 -11.86
C ASP A 121 -11.82 -2.69 -11.27
N GLU A 122 -13.16 -2.68 -11.27
CA GLU A 122 -13.97 -3.81 -10.78
C GLU A 122 -13.77 -5.13 -11.55
N ARG A 123 -13.21 -5.07 -12.77
CA ARG A 123 -12.85 -6.24 -13.58
C ARG A 123 -11.42 -6.71 -13.33
N GLY A 124 -10.69 -6.00 -12.47
CA GLY A 124 -9.29 -6.29 -12.17
C GLY A 124 -8.33 -5.82 -13.26
N VAL A 125 -8.71 -4.85 -14.08
CA VAL A 125 -7.84 -4.26 -15.10
C VAL A 125 -7.13 -3.04 -14.50
N VAL A 126 -5.82 -2.90 -14.77
CA VAL A 126 -5.00 -1.78 -14.30
C VAL A 126 -5.54 -0.46 -14.85
N GLN A 127 -5.91 0.45 -13.96
CA GLN A 127 -6.35 1.80 -14.29
C GLN A 127 -5.23 2.81 -14.17
N ASP A 128 -4.45 2.68 -13.10
CA ASP A 128 -3.31 3.55 -12.82
C ASP A 128 -2.27 2.85 -11.96
N PHE A 129 -1.04 3.36 -11.94
CA PHE A 129 0.02 2.87 -11.08
C PHE A 129 1.09 3.94 -10.90
N GLY A 130 1.85 3.82 -9.82
CA GLY A 130 2.92 4.79 -9.53
C GLY A 130 3.83 4.36 -8.39
N PHE A 131 4.89 5.13 -8.23
CA PHE A 131 5.86 4.99 -7.16
C PHE A 131 5.71 6.15 -6.18
N GLU A 132 5.79 5.83 -4.90
CA GLU A 132 5.90 6.83 -3.82
C GLU A 132 7.18 6.56 -3.05
N ALA A 133 8.05 7.57 -3.00
CA ALA A 133 9.21 7.53 -2.12
C ALA A 133 8.72 7.75 -0.68
N GLY A 134 8.94 6.76 0.18
CA GLY A 134 8.59 6.87 1.60
C GLY A 134 9.49 7.85 2.34
N VAL A 135 8.95 8.44 3.38
CA VAL A 135 9.70 9.31 4.29
C VAL A 135 10.70 8.47 5.07
N GLY A 136 12.00 8.67 4.82
CA GLY A 136 13.05 8.04 5.62
C GLY A 136 13.01 8.57 7.05
N MET A 137 12.76 7.69 8.04
CA MET A 137 12.92 8.03 9.46
C MET A 137 14.38 7.83 9.87
N ASN A 138 15.02 8.90 10.34
CA ASN A 138 16.31 8.83 11.02
C ASN A 138 16.05 8.83 12.52
N ILE A 139 16.30 7.72 13.19
CA ILE A 139 16.27 7.62 14.65
C ILE A 139 17.72 7.76 15.12
N ARG A 140 17.99 8.85 15.84
CA ARG A 140 19.26 9.09 16.53
C ARG A 140 19.18 8.64 17.97
#